data_0305bdf94699e75a0785a09af34fe7fe
#
_entry.id   0305bdf94699e75a0785a09af34fe7fe
#
_cell.length_a   1.000
_cell.length_b   1.000
_cell.length_c   1.000
_cell.angle_alpha   90.00
_cell.angle_beta   90.00
_cell.angle_gamma   90.00
#
_symmetry.space_group_name_H-M   'P 1'
#
loop_
_entity.id
_entity.type
_entity.pdbx_description
1 polymer ?
#
loop_
_entity_poly.entity_id
_entity_poly.type
_entity_poly.pdbx_seq_one_letter_code
_entity_poly.pdbx_strand_id
1 'polypeptide(L)'
;MRGAKRAVNSATKPGSLHRYQKWPHRPLQTTVIGSYPFPGWLEFASAHKEQFGEADIEELRCDAVTAAVHDQLAAGLDVITDGEQTRYDFNLSFYGRLEGLDSRPTSTRHFGPPAHDQRGKYEVTDRLRSPHGLGAVAEFKLLQKIAPSGPVLKASVPGPYTLSGRINPGGIYKTRWDVTEALIPIVREELIELVECGCHEITLDEPSMSCYAHREDPRRFVKIFAETVKPILGRCRLSTHLCFGNYKGRAVGPRRYEPLFPAFLDLPVDEMHLEMASREFSEIEKIREIADRRIDVAVGIVDVKSYYIESVGDVAERVRLCLKYVPAERLSLAPDCGLSQTARWAARQKLANMVSGVTIVRKELGLA
;
A
#
# COMPACT_ATOMS: atom_id res chain seq x y z
N MET A 1 -22.40 -50.54 40.25
CA MET A 1 -22.48 -50.16 38.82
C MET A 1 -21.97 -48.73 38.66
N ARG A 2 -20.77 -48.55 38.13
CA ARG A 2 -20.10 -47.25 38.01
C ARG A 2 -20.26 -46.76 36.58
N GLY A 3 -20.98 -45.67 36.37
CA GLY A 3 -21.17 -45.02 35.07
C GLY A 3 -19.93 -44.23 34.67
N ALA A 4 -19.35 -44.58 33.54
CA ALA A 4 -18.25 -43.90 32.90
C ALA A 4 -18.72 -42.59 32.26
N LYS A 5 -18.23 -41.44 32.73
CA LYS A 5 -18.39 -40.15 32.06
C LYS A 5 -17.40 -40.08 30.88
N ARG A 6 -17.94 -40.02 29.65
CA ARG A 6 -17.17 -39.69 28.46
C ARG A 6 -16.67 -38.23 28.55
N ALA A 7 -15.37 -38.09 28.48
CA ALA A 7 -14.74 -36.79 28.30
C ALA A 7 -15.03 -36.28 26.87
N VAL A 8 -15.67 -35.13 26.74
CA VAL A 8 -15.84 -34.42 25.50
C VAL A 8 -14.54 -33.68 25.21
N ASN A 9 -13.83 -34.13 24.19
CA ASN A 9 -12.67 -33.43 23.65
C ASN A 9 -13.13 -32.05 23.16
N SER A 10 -12.77 -31.00 23.88
CA SER A 10 -12.86 -29.63 23.39
C SER A 10 -11.78 -29.42 22.34
N ALA A 11 -12.16 -29.49 21.08
CA ALA A 11 -11.34 -28.99 20.00
C ALA A 11 -11.02 -27.51 20.27
N THR A 12 -9.76 -27.21 20.55
CA THR A 12 -9.23 -25.87 20.65
C THR A 12 -9.51 -25.13 19.34
N LYS A 13 -10.40 -24.14 19.39
CA LYS A 13 -10.59 -23.16 18.33
C LYS A 13 -9.24 -22.51 18.02
N PRO A 14 -8.87 -22.32 16.74
CA PRO A 14 -7.66 -21.57 16.39
C PRO A 14 -7.71 -20.22 17.09
N GLY A 15 -6.60 -19.86 17.74
CA GLY A 15 -6.51 -18.74 18.65
C GLY A 15 -7.05 -17.46 18.02
N SER A 16 -7.92 -16.79 18.77
CA SER A 16 -8.30 -15.41 18.49
C SER A 16 -7.03 -14.57 18.50
N LEU A 17 -6.54 -14.22 17.31
CA LEU A 17 -5.56 -13.16 17.15
C LEU A 17 -6.14 -11.92 17.85
N HIS A 18 -5.54 -11.52 18.96
CA HIS A 18 -5.87 -10.28 19.64
C HIS A 18 -5.50 -9.14 18.68
N ARG A 19 -6.46 -8.69 17.90
CA ARG A 19 -6.31 -7.57 16.99
C ARG A 19 -6.31 -6.27 17.78
N TYR A 20 -5.48 -5.38 17.35
CA TYR A 20 -4.97 -4.22 18.04
C TYR A 20 -6.03 -3.19 18.38
N GLN A 21 -6.31 -2.99 19.66
CA GLN A 21 -6.82 -1.74 20.22
C GLN A 21 -5.69 -0.77 20.62
N LYS A 22 -4.44 -1.07 20.27
CA LYS A 22 -3.28 -0.35 20.79
C LYS A 22 -2.96 0.96 20.05
N TRP A 23 -3.47 1.12 18.82
CA TRP A 23 -3.20 2.31 18.01
C TRP A 23 -4.48 3.11 17.84
N PRO A 24 -4.48 4.43 18.12
CA PRO A 24 -5.68 5.25 17.97
C PRO A 24 -6.11 5.28 16.50
N HIS A 25 -7.17 4.55 16.19
CA HIS A 25 -7.85 4.61 14.91
C HIS A 25 -9.05 5.53 15.06
N ARG A 26 -9.06 6.63 14.31
CA ARG A 26 -10.17 7.55 14.30
C ARG A 26 -11.29 7.00 13.40
N PRO A 27 -12.57 7.01 13.84
CA PRO A 27 -13.67 6.63 12.95
C PRO A 27 -13.66 7.44 11.65
N LEU A 28 -13.89 6.76 10.52
CA LEU A 28 -13.76 7.32 9.18
C LEU A 28 -12.37 7.92 8.88
N GLN A 29 -11.30 7.32 9.39
CA GLN A 29 -9.93 7.81 9.24
C GLN A 29 -9.59 8.08 7.77
N THR A 30 -9.01 9.24 7.48
CA THR A 30 -8.55 9.59 6.13
C THR A 30 -7.08 9.25 5.95
N THR A 31 -6.76 8.55 4.87
CA THR A 31 -5.40 8.06 4.58
C THR A 31 -5.09 8.14 3.09
N VAL A 32 -3.85 7.85 2.73
CA VAL A 32 -3.38 7.65 1.35
C VAL A 32 -2.69 6.30 1.23
N ILE A 33 -2.41 5.82 0.01
CA ILE A 33 -1.65 4.59 -0.20
C ILE A 33 -0.17 4.82 0.15
N GLY A 34 0.50 5.62 -0.64
CA GLY A 34 1.92 5.94 -0.53
C GLY A 34 2.28 7.04 -1.51
N SER A 35 2.34 6.71 -2.79
CA SER A 35 2.86 7.59 -3.82
C SER A 35 2.02 8.85 -4.06
N TYR A 36 2.72 9.98 -4.20
CA TYR A 36 2.18 11.30 -4.48
C TYR A 36 2.86 11.88 -5.75
N PRO A 37 2.19 12.77 -6.50
CA PRO A 37 2.79 13.34 -7.72
C PRO A 37 4.11 14.04 -7.46
N PHE A 38 5.09 13.78 -8.29
CA PHE A 38 6.35 14.53 -8.24
C PHE A 38 6.09 16.00 -8.57
N PRO A 39 6.73 16.94 -7.86
CA PRO A 39 6.84 18.29 -8.34
C PRO A 39 7.54 18.32 -9.71
N GLY A 40 7.11 19.23 -10.61
CA GLY A 40 7.66 19.28 -11.96
C GLY A 40 9.19 19.50 -12.03
N TRP A 41 9.74 20.21 -11.06
CA TRP A 41 11.19 20.38 -10.95
C TRP A 41 11.91 19.06 -10.57
N LEU A 42 11.32 18.18 -9.76
CA LEU A 42 11.89 16.86 -9.46
C LEU A 42 11.81 15.94 -10.67
N GLU A 43 10.72 15.99 -11.44
CA GLU A 43 10.61 15.25 -12.70
C GLU A 43 11.70 15.69 -13.69
N PHE A 44 11.91 17.00 -13.81
CA PHE A 44 12.96 17.55 -14.67
C PHE A 44 14.36 17.09 -14.18
N ALA A 45 14.68 17.26 -12.90
CA ALA A 45 15.96 16.86 -12.35
C ALA A 45 16.21 15.34 -12.48
N SER A 46 15.16 14.52 -12.31
CA SER A 46 15.24 13.07 -12.49
C SER A 46 15.56 12.65 -13.93
N ALA A 47 15.14 13.44 -14.91
CA ALA A 47 15.45 13.24 -16.32
C ALA A 47 16.85 13.75 -16.73
N HIS A 48 17.46 14.62 -15.92
CA HIS A 48 18.73 15.30 -16.22
C HIS A 48 19.75 15.15 -15.09
N LYS A 49 19.80 13.96 -14.50
CA LYS A 49 20.63 13.67 -13.31
C LYS A 49 22.10 13.99 -13.47
N GLU A 50 22.60 13.85 -14.67
CA GLU A 50 23.98 14.14 -15.01
C GLU A 50 24.38 15.62 -14.83
N GLN A 51 23.39 16.51 -14.66
CA GLN A 51 23.59 17.95 -14.44
C GLN A 51 23.62 18.34 -12.96
N PHE A 52 23.36 17.40 -12.06
CA PHE A 52 23.26 17.63 -10.62
C PHE A 52 24.28 16.80 -9.85
N GLY A 53 24.88 17.39 -8.82
CA GLY A 53 25.69 16.69 -7.84
C GLY A 53 24.85 15.85 -6.88
N GLU A 54 25.49 14.94 -6.13
CA GLU A 54 24.80 14.08 -5.16
C GLU A 54 24.08 14.90 -4.07
N ALA A 55 24.70 15.99 -3.59
CA ALA A 55 24.11 16.87 -2.59
C ALA A 55 22.86 17.58 -3.13
N ASP A 56 22.89 18.03 -4.39
CA ASP A 56 21.75 18.68 -5.03
C ASP A 56 20.59 17.69 -5.20
N ILE A 57 20.86 16.45 -5.57
CA ILE A 57 19.86 15.39 -5.70
C ILE A 57 19.22 15.08 -4.34
N GLU A 58 19.99 15.04 -3.27
CA GLU A 58 19.47 14.79 -1.93
C GLU A 58 18.60 15.96 -1.44
N GLU A 59 19.02 17.21 -1.69
CA GLU A 59 18.22 18.40 -1.38
C GLU A 59 16.89 18.39 -2.14
N LEU A 60 16.91 18.12 -3.45
CA LEU A 60 15.72 17.99 -4.28
C LEU A 60 14.74 16.93 -3.73
N ARG A 61 15.24 15.81 -3.25
CA ARG A 61 14.42 14.76 -2.63
C ARG A 61 13.78 15.22 -1.32
N CYS A 62 14.56 15.83 -0.45
CA CYS A 62 14.05 16.38 0.81
C CYS A 62 12.97 17.44 0.57
N ASP A 63 13.17 18.33 -0.39
CA ASP A 63 12.19 19.34 -0.78
C ASP A 63 10.92 18.73 -1.34
N ALA A 64 11.04 17.65 -2.14
CA ALA A 64 9.89 16.95 -2.69
C ALA A 64 9.07 16.25 -1.60
N VAL A 65 9.72 15.59 -0.64
CA VAL A 65 9.04 14.99 0.53
C VAL A 65 8.35 16.09 1.34
N THR A 66 9.04 17.23 1.58
CA THR A 66 8.46 18.39 2.28
C THR A 66 7.20 18.90 1.56
N ALA A 67 7.25 19.01 0.24
CA ALA A 67 6.11 19.44 -0.57
C ALA A 67 4.94 18.45 -0.51
N ALA A 68 5.22 17.14 -0.56
CA ALA A 68 4.21 16.10 -0.46
C ALA A 68 3.57 16.06 0.94
N VAL A 69 4.35 16.16 2.00
CA VAL A 69 3.87 16.26 3.38
C VAL A 69 3.01 17.49 3.58
N HIS A 70 3.48 18.67 3.10
CA HIS A 70 2.70 19.91 3.18
C HIS A 70 1.33 19.80 2.48
N ASP A 71 1.27 19.24 1.29
CA ASP A 71 0.02 19.09 0.55
C ASP A 71 -0.99 18.16 1.27
N GLN A 72 -0.49 17.08 1.86
CA GLN A 72 -1.29 16.13 2.66
C GLN A 72 -1.83 16.77 3.94
N LEU A 73 -0.99 17.52 4.65
CA LEU A 73 -1.39 18.28 5.84
C LEU A 73 -2.39 19.39 5.51
N ALA A 74 -2.16 20.12 4.41
CA ALA A 74 -3.09 21.16 3.96
C ALA A 74 -4.45 20.62 3.59
N ALA A 75 -4.52 19.38 3.10
CA ALA A 75 -5.78 18.67 2.89
C ALA A 75 -6.45 18.21 4.19
N GLY A 76 -5.71 18.10 5.30
CA GLY A 76 -6.21 17.67 6.61
C GLY A 76 -6.29 16.15 6.77
N LEU A 77 -5.41 15.38 6.12
CA LEU A 77 -5.35 13.92 6.28
C LEU A 77 -4.99 13.52 7.71
N ASP A 78 -5.62 12.45 8.20
CA ASP A 78 -5.31 11.87 9.51
C ASP A 78 -4.00 11.03 9.47
N VAL A 79 -3.75 10.37 8.34
CA VAL A 79 -2.54 9.54 8.09
C VAL A 79 -1.83 10.07 6.85
N ILE A 80 -0.52 10.31 6.97
CA ILE A 80 0.32 10.83 5.89
C ILE A 80 1.51 9.92 5.59
N THR A 81 2.08 10.09 4.40
CA THR A 81 3.28 9.38 3.92
C THR A 81 4.31 10.39 3.42
N ASP A 82 5.52 9.92 3.12
CA ASP A 82 6.56 10.70 2.42
C ASP A 82 6.21 11.00 0.95
N GLY A 83 5.11 10.43 0.46
CA GLY A 83 4.69 10.52 -0.93
C GLY A 83 5.56 9.72 -1.90
N GLU A 84 6.46 8.87 -1.38
CA GLU A 84 7.43 8.08 -2.17
C GLU A 84 8.29 8.94 -3.09
N GLN A 85 8.58 10.17 -2.65
CA GLN A 85 9.23 11.19 -3.46
C GLN A 85 10.72 10.89 -3.71
N THR A 86 11.32 10.00 -2.94
CA THR A 86 12.71 9.57 -3.12
C THR A 86 12.84 8.39 -4.08
N ARG A 87 11.72 7.81 -4.53
CA ARG A 87 11.65 6.67 -5.43
C ARG A 87 11.57 7.10 -6.89
N TYR A 88 12.16 6.33 -7.78
CA TYR A 88 11.99 6.51 -9.24
C TYR A 88 10.60 6.12 -9.71
N ASP A 89 10.12 5.01 -9.19
CA ASP A 89 8.74 4.55 -9.23
C ASP A 89 8.51 3.64 -8.04
N PHE A 90 7.29 3.12 -7.93
CA PHE A 90 6.89 2.26 -6.83
C PHE A 90 7.78 1.02 -6.65
N ASN A 91 8.32 0.47 -7.73
CA ASN A 91 9.12 -0.75 -7.70
C ASN A 91 10.59 -0.54 -8.06
N LEU A 92 10.92 0.31 -9.05
CA LEU A 92 12.26 0.35 -9.64
C LEU A 92 13.35 0.78 -8.66
N SER A 93 13.03 1.63 -7.70
CA SER A 93 13.99 2.06 -6.67
C SER A 93 14.49 0.90 -5.81
N PHE A 94 13.66 -0.09 -5.57
CA PHE A 94 14.01 -1.25 -4.74
C PHE A 94 14.96 -2.19 -5.46
N TYR A 95 14.86 -2.33 -6.78
CA TYR A 95 15.76 -3.22 -7.55
C TYR A 95 17.21 -2.75 -7.56
N GLY A 96 17.44 -1.44 -7.49
CA GLY A 96 18.79 -0.88 -7.35
C GLY A 96 19.46 -1.20 -6.00
N ARG A 97 18.70 -1.72 -5.03
CA ARG A 97 19.20 -2.15 -3.71
C ARG A 97 19.31 -3.67 -3.58
N LEU A 98 18.89 -4.39 -4.62
CA LEU A 98 19.01 -5.84 -4.67
C LEU A 98 20.30 -6.26 -5.39
N GLU A 99 21.12 -7.03 -4.72
CA GLU A 99 22.20 -7.79 -5.33
C GLU A 99 21.65 -9.05 -5.99
N GLY A 100 22.36 -9.59 -6.98
CA GLY A 100 21.99 -10.79 -7.72
C GLY A 100 21.07 -10.50 -8.91
N LEU A 101 20.93 -9.23 -9.28
CA LEU A 101 20.25 -8.77 -10.50
C LEU A 101 21.24 -8.09 -11.44
N ASP A 102 20.92 -8.10 -12.74
CA ASP A 102 21.63 -7.28 -13.70
C ASP A 102 21.43 -5.78 -13.35
N SER A 103 22.46 -4.99 -13.56
CA SER A 103 22.44 -3.56 -13.24
C SER A 103 21.46 -2.74 -14.10
N ARG A 104 21.00 -3.31 -15.21
CA ARG A 104 20.08 -2.65 -16.16
C ARG A 104 18.89 -3.53 -16.47
N PRO A 105 17.68 -2.93 -16.49
CA PRO A 105 16.50 -3.67 -16.95
C PRO A 105 16.56 -3.96 -18.44
N THR A 106 15.94 -5.05 -18.86
CA THR A 106 15.88 -5.51 -20.26
C THR A 106 15.20 -4.54 -21.23
N SER A 107 14.49 -3.54 -20.73
CA SER A 107 13.76 -2.55 -21.52
C SER A 107 13.84 -1.18 -20.84
N THR A 108 14.25 -0.19 -21.63
CA THR A 108 14.32 1.23 -21.22
C THR A 108 13.17 2.07 -21.79
N ARG A 109 12.06 1.45 -22.14
CA ARG A 109 10.91 2.20 -22.67
C ARG A 109 10.30 3.10 -21.60
N HIS A 110 10.54 4.40 -21.70
CA HIS A 110 9.93 5.42 -20.85
C HIS A 110 8.50 5.70 -21.29
N PHE A 111 7.54 5.58 -20.37
CA PHE A 111 6.13 5.92 -20.59
C PHE A 111 5.65 6.83 -19.46
N GLY A 112 5.74 8.11 -19.67
CA GLY A 112 5.44 9.11 -18.67
C GLY A 112 6.69 9.54 -17.91
N PRO A 113 6.54 10.22 -16.80
CA PRO A 113 7.65 10.59 -15.91
C PRO A 113 8.51 9.38 -15.56
N PRO A 114 9.82 9.55 -15.37
CA PRO A 114 10.74 8.44 -15.03
C PRO A 114 10.24 7.55 -13.89
N ALA A 115 9.63 8.16 -12.87
CA ALA A 115 9.03 7.48 -11.72
C ALA A 115 7.91 6.48 -12.07
N HIS A 116 7.41 6.46 -13.29
CA HIS A 116 6.23 5.69 -13.68
C HIS A 116 6.52 4.63 -14.75
N ASP A 117 7.77 4.43 -15.13
CA ASP A 117 8.14 3.39 -16.08
C ASP A 117 8.32 2.03 -15.41
N GLN A 118 7.26 1.24 -15.42
CA GLN A 118 7.22 -0.07 -14.79
C GLN A 118 7.45 -1.23 -15.77
N ARG A 119 8.03 -1.01 -16.94
CA ARG A 119 8.11 -2.06 -17.97
C ARG A 119 9.41 -2.81 -18.04
N GLY A 120 10.48 -2.25 -17.51
CA GLY A 120 11.75 -2.94 -17.43
C GLY A 120 11.64 -4.16 -16.53
N LYS A 121 12.32 -5.24 -16.92
CA LYS A 121 12.54 -6.41 -16.06
C LYS A 121 14.03 -6.60 -15.86
N TYR A 122 14.39 -7.13 -14.71
CA TYR A 122 15.76 -7.42 -14.34
C TYR A 122 16.03 -8.91 -14.50
N GLU A 123 17.17 -9.26 -15.09
CA GLU A 123 17.62 -10.63 -15.17
C GLU A 123 18.31 -11.03 -13.87
N VAL A 124 18.05 -12.24 -13.40
CA VAL A 124 18.77 -12.82 -12.27
C VAL A 124 20.16 -13.23 -12.71
N THR A 125 21.19 -12.75 -12.01
CA THR A 125 22.59 -13.11 -12.22
C THR A 125 23.16 -13.98 -11.09
N ASP A 126 22.62 -13.84 -9.87
CA ASP A 126 23.04 -14.61 -8.69
C ASP A 126 21.89 -14.66 -7.65
N ARG A 127 22.18 -15.19 -6.47
CA ARG A 127 21.25 -15.21 -5.33
C ARG A 127 20.86 -13.79 -4.92
N LEU A 128 19.55 -13.56 -4.81
CA LEU A 128 19.01 -12.27 -4.37
C LEU A 128 19.37 -11.98 -2.92
N ARG A 129 19.86 -10.78 -2.64
CA ARG A 129 20.19 -10.24 -1.32
C ARG A 129 19.94 -8.75 -1.30
N SER A 130 19.76 -8.18 -0.09
CA SER A 130 19.71 -6.73 0.13
C SER A 130 20.47 -6.38 1.41
N PRO A 131 21.83 -6.34 1.34
CA PRO A 131 22.66 -6.17 2.54
C PRO A 131 22.50 -4.80 3.21
N HIS A 132 21.94 -3.83 2.51
CA HIS A 132 21.73 -2.47 2.99
C HIS A 132 20.24 -2.09 3.10
N GLY A 133 19.36 -3.09 3.19
CA GLY A 133 17.91 -2.89 3.20
C GLY A 133 17.34 -2.43 1.86
N LEU A 134 16.01 -2.39 1.79
CA LEU A 134 15.28 -1.96 0.59
C LEU A 134 15.16 -0.43 0.48
N GLY A 135 15.36 0.30 1.59
CA GLY A 135 15.36 1.76 1.64
C GLY A 135 14.13 2.41 2.25
N ALA A 136 13.07 1.65 2.51
CA ALA A 136 11.87 2.20 3.14
C ALA A 136 12.13 2.73 4.57
N VAL A 137 13.08 2.16 5.28
CA VAL A 137 13.53 2.65 6.59
C VAL A 137 14.12 4.05 6.49
N ALA A 138 14.96 4.31 5.48
CA ALA A 138 15.55 5.64 5.27
C ALA A 138 14.46 6.67 4.88
N GLU A 139 13.52 6.29 4.03
CA GLU A 139 12.37 7.09 3.64
C GLU A 139 11.51 7.46 4.85
N PHE A 140 11.21 6.49 5.71
CA PHE A 140 10.43 6.73 6.92
C PHE A 140 11.15 7.64 7.93
N LYS A 141 12.45 7.48 8.12
CA LYS A 141 13.26 8.39 8.96
C LYS A 141 13.26 9.82 8.43
N LEU A 142 13.30 9.99 7.11
CA LEU A 142 13.17 11.32 6.49
C LEU A 142 11.77 11.90 6.74
N LEU A 143 10.72 11.11 6.58
CA LEU A 143 9.35 11.52 6.91
C LEU A 143 9.24 11.94 8.38
N GLN A 144 9.77 11.17 9.33
CA GLN A 144 9.78 11.51 10.75
C GLN A 144 10.50 12.86 11.04
N LYS A 145 11.55 13.17 10.27
CA LYS A 145 12.30 14.42 10.42
C LYS A 145 11.53 15.64 9.91
N ILE A 146 10.73 15.45 8.84
CA ILE A 146 10.02 16.54 8.13
C ILE A 146 8.62 16.78 8.71
N ALA A 147 7.92 15.71 9.05
CA ALA A 147 6.51 15.78 9.47
C ALA A 147 6.39 16.44 10.87
N PRO A 148 5.39 17.33 11.07
CA PRO A 148 5.08 17.83 12.41
C PRO A 148 4.44 16.76 13.27
N SER A 149 4.36 16.98 14.57
CA SER A 149 3.54 16.19 15.48
C SER A 149 2.05 16.32 15.15
N GLY A 150 1.31 15.23 15.25
CA GLY A 150 -0.15 15.22 15.10
C GLY A 150 -0.65 14.11 14.17
N PRO A 151 -0.33 14.11 12.87
CA PRO A 151 -0.77 13.04 11.97
C PRO A 151 -0.07 11.72 12.27
N VAL A 152 -0.71 10.62 11.91
CA VAL A 152 -0.08 9.31 11.91
C VAL A 152 0.85 9.20 10.71
N LEU A 153 2.08 8.74 10.93
CA LEU A 153 3.06 8.52 9.87
C LEU A 153 3.01 7.08 9.40
N LYS A 154 2.84 6.88 8.10
CA LYS A 154 2.73 5.56 7.48
C LYS A 154 3.86 5.30 6.50
N ALA A 155 4.43 4.08 6.56
CA ALA A 155 5.34 3.56 5.54
C ALA A 155 4.61 2.59 4.60
N SER A 156 4.99 2.60 3.33
CA SER A 156 4.52 1.63 2.32
C SER A 156 5.70 0.87 1.75
N VAL A 157 5.61 -0.47 1.79
CA VAL A 157 6.65 -1.38 1.28
C VAL A 157 6.01 -2.34 0.29
N PRO A 158 6.55 -2.50 -0.93
CA PRO A 158 6.05 -3.51 -1.85
C PRO A 158 6.30 -4.91 -1.31
N GLY A 159 5.28 -5.76 -1.39
CA GLY A 159 5.40 -7.14 -0.95
C GLY A 159 6.17 -8.03 -1.93
N PRO A 160 6.58 -9.24 -1.49
CA PRO A 160 7.44 -10.13 -2.29
C PRO A 160 6.83 -10.50 -3.64
N TYR A 161 5.52 -10.74 -3.72
CA TYR A 161 4.88 -11.10 -4.98
C TYR A 161 4.83 -9.92 -5.95
N THR A 162 4.61 -8.71 -5.46
CA THR A 162 4.64 -7.49 -6.29
C THR A 162 6.06 -7.22 -6.80
N LEU A 163 7.07 -7.27 -5.94
CA LEU A 163 8.47 -7.12 -6.34
C LEU A 163 8.90 -8.15 -7.38
N SER A 164 8.56 -9.43 -7.21
CA SER A 164 8.94 -10.48 -8.15
C SER A 164 8.43 -10.24 -9.57
N GLY A 165 7.41 -9.39 -9.75
CA GLY A 165 6.81 -9.10 -11.05
C GLY A 165 7.74 -8.43 -12.06
N ARG A 166 8.86 -7.85 -11.63
CA ARG A 166 9.88 -7.20 -12.48
C ARG A 166 11.19 -7.97 -12.54
N ILE A 167 11.24 -9.18 -12.02
CA ILE A 167 12.41 -10.04 -12.08
C ILE A 167 12.08 -11.22 -12.99
N ASN A 168 12.89 -11.40 -14.03
CA ASN A 168 12.84 -12.61 -14.86
C ASN A 168 13.51 -13.75 -14.10
N PRO A 169 12.81 -14.87 -13.88
CA PRO A 169 13.43 -16.04 -13.30
C PRO A 169 14.64 -16.50 -14.14
N GLY A 170 15.69 -16.94 -13.48
CA GLY A 170 16.92 -17.41 -14.13
C GLY A 170 17.88 -18.04 -13.12
N GLY A 171 18.90 -18.73 -13.58
CA GLY A 171 19.88 -19.35 -12.72
C GLY A 171 19.25 -20.35 -11.74
N ILE A 172 19.33 -20.04 -10.45
CA ILE A 172 18.78 -20.86 -9.37
C ILE A 172 17.26 -20.74 -9.18
N TYR A 173 16.64 -19.71 -9.76
CA TYR A 173 15.20 -19.46 -9.67
C TYR A 173 14.53 -19.86 -10.98
N LYS A 174 13.72 -20.90 -10.97
CA LYS A 174 13.06 -21.46 -12.17
C LYS A 174 11.76 -20.77 -12.51
N THR A 175 11.08 -20.25 -11.52
CA THR A 175 9.74 -19.65 -11.64
C THR A 175 9.68 -18.30 -10.93
N ARG A 176 8.66 -17.49 -11.26
CA ARG A 176 8.37 -16.27 -10.49
C ARG A 176 8.15 -16.56 -9.00
N TRP A 177 7.59 -17.72 -8.68
CA TRP A 177 7.37 -18.10 -7.29
C TRP A 177 8.65 -18.35 -6.53
N ASP A 178 9.68 -18.94 -7.17
CA ASP A 178 10.99 -19.12 -6.53
C ASP A 178 11.62 -17.76 -6.19
N VAL A 179 11.47 -16.78 -7.11
CA VAL A 179 11.89 -15.38 -6.88
C VAL A 179 11.09 -14.77 -5.74
N THR A 180 9.76 -14.97 -5.73
CA THR A 180 8.89 -14.45 -4.67
C THR A 180 9.29 -14.99 -3.29
N GLU A 181 9.53 -16.30 -3.20
CA GLU A 181 9.96 -16.94 -1.95
C GLU A 181 11.35 -16.45 -1.49
N ALA A 182 12.26 -16.19 -2.43
CA ALA A 182 13.57 -15.61 -2.12
C ALA A 182 13.50 -14.17 -1.61
N LEU A 183 12.47 -13.41 -1.99
CA LEU A 183 12.26 -12.04 -1.53
C LEU A 183 11.61 -11.97 -0.12
N ILE A 184 10.99 -13.04 0.37
CA ILE A 184 10.35 -13.05 1.70
C ILE A 184 11.31 -12.58 2.81
N PRO A 185 12.50 -13.18 2.99
CA PRO A 185 13.41 -12.75 4.06
C PRO A 185 13.88 -11.31 3.88
N ILE A 186 14.06 -10.85 2.65
CA ILE A 186 14.51 -9.48 2.34
C ILE A 186 13.46 -8.46 2.75
N VAL A 187 12.21 -8.66 2.32
CA VAL A 187 11.10 -7.77 2.69
C VAL A 187 10.82 -7.84 4.19
N ARG A 188 10.90 -9.02 4.77
CA ARG A 188 10.70 -9.23 6.21
C ARG A 188 11.68 -8.42 7.05
N GLU A 189 12.95 -8.40 6.69
CA GLU A 189 13.98 -7.63 7.39
C GLU A 189 13.67 -6.13 7.35
N GLU A 190 13.31 -5.60 6.18
CA GLU A 190 12.88 -4.20 6.05
C GLU A 190 11.68 -3.85 6.94
N LEU A 191 10.70 -4.76 7.04
CA LEU A 191 9.53 -4.57 7.91
C LEU A 191 9.92 -4.57 9.40
N ILE A 192 10.85 -5.44 9.81
CA ILE A 192 11.37 -5.49 11.18
C ILE A 192 12.05 -4.16 11.52
N GLU A 193 12.96 -3.70 10.67
CA GLU A 193 13.69 -2.44 10.86
C GLU A 193 12.75 -1.22 10.88
N LEU A 194 11.69 -1.20 10.07
CA LEU A 194 10.67 -0.16 10.12
C LEU A 194 9.98 -0.10 11.49
N VAL A 195 9.60 -1.25 12.03
CA VAL A 195 9.00 -1.31 13.38
C VAL A 195 10.00 -0.87 14.45
N GLU A 196 11.26 -1.27 14.33
CA GLU A 196 12.32 -0.90 15.27
C GLU A 196 12.66 0.58 15.24
N CYS A 197 12.55 1.25 14.10
CA CYS A 197 12.71 2.69 14.01
C CYS A 197 11.44 3.48 14.39
N GLY A 198 10.40 2.82 14.91
CA GLY A 198 9.19 3.45 15.44
C GLY A 198 8.08 3.69 14.42
N CYS A 199 8.07 2.96 13.31
CA CYS A 199 6.95 2.98 12.39
C CYS A 199 5.78 2.17 12.96
N HIS A 200 4.67 2.85 13.22
CA HIS A 200 3.49 2.25 13.85
C HIS A 200 2.36 1.91 12.86
N GLU A 201 2.45 2.38 11.64
CA GLU A 201 1.51 2.04 10.58
C GLU A 201 2.27 1.68 9.30
N ILE A 202 2.10 0.44 8.84
CA ILE A 202 2.81 -0.11 7.68
C ILE A 202 1.79 -0.69 6.71
N THR A 203 1.90 -0.33 5.43
CA THR A 203 1.23 -1.01 4.34
C THR A 203 2.20 -1.94 3.64
N LEU A 204 1.96 -3.26 3.70
CA LEU A 204 2.60 -4.20 2.78
C LEU A 204 1.79 -4.22 1.48
N ASP A 205 2.31 -3.57 0.46
CA ASP A 205 1.58 -3.25 -0.77
C ASP A 205 1.71 -4.40 -1.78
N GLU A 206 0.58 -5.07 -2.06
CA GLU A 206 0.51 -6.25 -2.92
C GLU A 206 -0.55 -6.14 -4.04
N PRO A 207 -0.52 -5.06 -4.85
CA PRO A 207 -1.47 -4.89 -5.95
C PRO A 207 -1.40 -6.01 -6.98
N SER A 208 -0.23 -6.65 -7.12
CA SER A 208 -0.08 -7.78 -8.05
C SER A 208 -0.92 -8.99 -7.67
N MET A 209 -1.24 -9.18 -6.39
CA MET A 209 -2.11 -10.30 -5.98
C MET A 209 -3.51 -10.15 -6.58
N SER A 210 -4.10 -8.95 -6.58
CA SER A 210 -5.39 -8.70 -7.24
C SER A 210 -5.30 -8.73 -8.77
N CYS A 211 -4.22 -8.18 -9.34
CA CYS A 211 -4.02 -8.18 -10.79
C CYS A 211 -3.95 -9.60 -11.38
N TYR A 212 -3.37 -10.55 -10.63
CA TYR A 212 -3.17 -11.93 -11.07
C TYR A 212 -4.08 -12.96 -10.39
N ALA A 213 -5.06 -12.53 -9.61
CA ALA A 213 -6.03 -13.38 -8.91
C ALA A 213 -6.72 -14.43 -9.80
N HIS A 214 -6.93 -14.10 -11.07
CA HIS A 214 -7.58 -14.98 -12.05
C HIS A 214 -6.70 -16.11 -12.58
N ARG A 215 -5.40 -16.16 -12.21
CA ARG A 215 -4.39 -17.12 -12.69
C ARG A 215 -3.70 -17.90 -11.59
N GLU A 216 -3.75 -17.41 -10.37
CA GLU A 216 -2.97 -17.92 -9.25
C GLU A 216 -3.89 -18.45 -8.14
N ASP A 217 -3.39 -19.37 -7.33
CA ASP A 217 -4.12 -19.82 -6.14
C ASP A 217 -4.04 -18.74 -5.05
N PRO A 218 -5.18 -18.15 -4.62
CA PRO A 218 -5.20 -17.12 -3.59
C PRO A 218 -4.67 -17.61 -2.24
N ARG A 219 -4.74 -18.91 -1.94
CA ARG A 219 -4.17 -19.46 -0.70
C ARG A 219 -2.65 -19.38 -0.68
N ARG A 220 -2.01 -19.46 -1.84
CA ARG A 220 -0.57 -19.27 -1.95
C ARG A 220 -0.17 -17.83 -1.64
N PHE A 221 -0.96 -16.85 -2.09
CA PHE A 221 -0.77 -15.44 -1.71
C PHE A 221 -0.87 -15.26 -0.19
N VAL A 222 -1.91 -15.81 0.43
CA VAL A 222 -2.10 -15.73 1.89
C VAL A 222 -0.90 -16.32 2.63
N LYS A 223 -0.38 -17.47 2.20
CA LYS A 223 0.80 -18.10 2.79
C LYS A 223 2.04 -17.19 2.71
N ILE A 224 2.35 -16.69 1.51
CA ILE A 224 3.51 -15.81 1.28
C ILE A 224 3.40 -14.53 2.14
N PHE A 225 2.21 -13.92 2.15
CA PHE A 225 1.95 -12.73 2.96
C PHE A 225 2.18 -13.02 4.46
N ALA A 226 1.56 -14.08 4.97
CA ALA A 226 1.69 -14.47 6.38
C ALA A 226 3.13 -14.76 6.79
N GLU A 227 3.90 -15.46 5.94
CA GLU A 227 5.32 -15.73 6.19
C GLU A 227 6.15 -14.45 6.21
N THR A 228 5.81 -13.48 5.36
CA THR A 228 6.52 -12.19 5.29
C THR A 228 6.32 -11.36 6.54
N VAL A 229 5.07 -11.23 7.01
CA VAL A 229 4.71 -10.30 8.09
C VAL A 229 4.80 -10.90 9.49
N LYS A 230 5.02 -12.21 9.61
CA LYS A 230 4.98 -12.94 10.89
C LYS A 230 5.73 -12.27 12.05
N PRO A 231 6.96 -11.72 11.88
CA PRO A 231 7.69 -11.12 13.00
C PRO A 231 7.15 -9.77 13.48
N ILE A 232 6.37 -9.08 12.66
CA ILE A 232 5.84 -7.75 12.97
C ILE A 232 4.38 -7.78 13.42
N LEU A 233 3.75 -8.95 13.38
CA LEU A 233 2.38 -9.09 13.87
C LEU A 233 2.31 -8.63 15.32
N GLY A 234 1.51 -7.63 15.54
CA GLY A 234 1.34 -7.13 16.84
C GLY A 234 2.25 -6.01 17.29
N ARG A 235 3.11 -5.62 16.46
CA ARG A 235 4.08 -4.57 16.75
C ARG A 235 3.76 -3.26 16.06
N CYS A 236 2.90 -3.28 15.05
CA CYS A 236 2.41 -2.12 14.29
C CYS A 236 0.98 -2.38 13.81
N ARG A 237 0.27 -1.35 13.35
CA ARG A 237 -0.95 -1.49 12.54
C ARG A 237 -0.51 -1.88 11.13
N LEU A 238 -0.91 -3.05 10.69
CA LEU A 238 -0.54 -3.61 9.40
C LEU A 238 -1.71 -3.57 8.44
N SER A 239 -1.50 -2.95 7.27
CA SER A 239 -2.47 -2.97 6.18
C SER A 239 -1.89 -3.60 4.91
N THR A 240 -2.77 -3.96 3.98
CA THR A 240 -2.41 -4.31 2.61
C THR A 240 -3.29 -3.57 1.62
N HIS A 241 -2.71 -3.14 0.50
CA HIS A 241 -3.42 -2.49 -0.58
C HIS A 241 -3.60 -3.45 -1.75
N LEU A 242 -4.85 -3.60 -2.16
CA LEU A 242 -5.28 -4.47 -3.25
C LEU A 242 -5.96 -3.60 -4.31
N CYS A 243 -5.24 -3.31 -5.39
CA CYS A 243 -5.81 -2.61 -6.54
C CYS A 243 -5.53 -3.39 -7.83
N PHE A 244 -6.01 -2.87 -8.93
CA PHE A 244 -5.83 -3.51 -10.24
C PHE A 244 -4.74 -2.83 -11.09
N GLY A 245 -3.84 -2.12 -10.40
CA GLY A 245 -2.77 -1.34 -11.01
C GLY A 245 -3.25 0.05 -11.47
N ASN A 246 -2.31 0.97 -11.57
CA ASN A 246 -2.53 2.32 -12.11
C ASN A 246 -1.49 2.64 -13.17
N TYR A 247 -1.59 1.99 -14.32
CA TYR A 247 -0.67 2.22 -15.42
C TYR A 247 -1.27 3.25 -16.39
N LYS A 248 -0.91 4.52 -16.20
CA LYS A 248 -1.48 5.67 -16.97
C LYS A 248 -3.01 5.67 -16.97
N GLY A 249 -3.61 5.50 -15.78
CA GLY A 249 -5.05 5.43 -15.64
C GLY A 249 -5.66 4.09 -16.10
N ARG A 250 -4.86 3.05 -16.35
CA ARG A 250 -5.35 1.74 -16.81
C ARG A 250 -5.06 0.65 -15.81
N ALA A 251 -6.00 -0.25 -15.65
CA ALA A 251 -5.80 -1.49 -14.91
C ALA A 251 -4.87 -2.46 -15.67
N VAL A 252 -4.11 -3.27 -14.92
CA VAL A 252 -3.19 -4.27 -15.45
C VAL A 252 -3.88 -5.59 -15.74
N GLY A 253 -4.96 -5.92 -15.02
CA GLY A 253 -5.69 -7.18 -15.11
C GLY A 253 -7.19 -7.00 -15.01
N PRO A 254 -7.96 -8.11 -14.99
CA PRO A 254 -9.38 -8.06 -14.72
C PRO A 254 -9.67 -7.41 -13.36
N ARG A 255 -10.60 -6.44 -13.35
CA ARG A 255 -10.93 -5.68 -12.13
C ARG A 255 -11.99 -6.40 -11.31
N ARG A 256 -11.64 -7.56 -10.70
CA ARG A 256 -12.54 -8.39 -9.90
C ARG A 256 -11.82 -8.91 -8.66
N TYR A 257 -12.43 -8.73 -7.50
CA TYR A 257 -11.95 -9.25 -6.22
C TYR A 257 -12.42 -10.69 -5.95
N GLU A 258 -13.52 -11.08 -6.55
CA GLU A 258 -14.14 -12.38 -6.31
C GLU A 258 -13.14 -13.56 -6.28
N PRO A 259 -12.16 -13.68 -7.22
CA PRO A 259 -11.22 -14.79 -7.19
C PRO A 259 -10.31 -14.86 -5.94
N LEU A 260 -10.15 -13.77 -5.21
CA LEU A 260 -9.34 -13.74 -3.98
C LEU A 260 -10.12 -14.26 -2.76
N PHE A 261 -11.45 -14.22 -2.81
CA PHE A 261 -12.30 -14.56 -1.68
C PHE A 261 -12.83 -15.99 -1.78
N PRO A 262 -13.02 -16.72 -0.65
CA PRO A 262 -12.87 -16.23 0.72
C PRO A 262 -11.43 -16.28 1.29
N ALA A 263 -10.42 -16.76 0.54
CA ALA A 263 -9.08 -17.01 1.05
C ALA A 263 -8.45 -15.77 1.72
N PHE A 264 -8.65 -14.57 1.15
CA PHE A 264 -8.08 -13.33 1.67
C PHE A 264 -8.68 -12.87 3.01
N LEU A 265 -9.79 -13.45 3.45
CA LEU A 265 -10.32 -13.25 4.79
C LEU A 265 -9.42 -13.85 5.88
N ASP A 266 -8.45 -14.67 5.50
CA ASP A 266 -7.46 -15.28 6.40
C ASP A 266 -6.11 -14.52 6.40
N LEU A 267 -5.98 -13.41 5.66
CA LEU A 267 -4.78 -12.56 5.71
C LEU A 267 -4.58 -12.01 7.12
N PRO A 268 -3.36 -12.11 7.68
CA PRO A 268 -3.04 -11.58 8.99
C PRO A 268 -2.77 -10.06 8.94
N VAL A 269 -3.80 -9.29 8.64
CA VAL A 269 -3.76 -7.81 8.56
C VAL A 269 -4.79 -7.19 9.49
N ASP A 270 -4.55 -5.94 9.89
CA ASP A 270 -5.51 -5.12 10.63
C ASP A 270 -6.47 -4.42 9.67
N GLU A 271 -6.00 -4.07 8.45
CA GLU A 271 -6.79 -3.36 7.46
C GLU A 271 -6.52 -3.85 6.03
N MET A 272 -7.57 -3.93 5.21
CA MET A 272 -7.46 -4.12 3.75
C MET A 272 -7.91 -2.88 3.02
N HIS A 273 -7.08 -2.37 2.13
CA HIS A 273 -7.43 -1.27 1.26
C HIS A 273 -7.86 -1.78 -0.12
N LEU A 274 -9.07 -1.37 -0.55
CA LEU A 274 -9.68 -1.80 -1.80
C LEU A 274 -9.94 -0.62 -2.75
N GLU A 275 -9.59 -0.79 -4.03
CA GLU A 275 -9.98 0.09 -5.12
C GLU A 275 -11.48 -0.05 -5.41
N MET A 276 -12.28 1.03 -5.24
CA MET A 276 -13.72 1.00 -5.43
C MET A 276 -14.26 2.10 -6.33
N ALA A 277 -13.76 3.35 -6.21
CA ALA A 277 -14.31 4.50 -6.93
C ALA A 277 -14.19 4.35 -8.45
N SER A 278 -13.04 3.93 -8.96
CA SER A 278 -12.80 3.70 -10.40
C SER A 278 -13.63 2.54 -10.98
N ARG A 279 -14.31 1.80 -10.13
CA ARG A 279 -15.16 0.65 -10.47
C ARG A 279 -16.63 0.88 -10.15
N GLU A 280 -17.02 2.15 -9.90
CA GLU A 280 -18.39 2.50 -9.53
C GLU A 280 -18.94 1.67 -8.37
N PHE A 281 -18.06 1.34 -7.40
CA PHE A 281 -18.36 0.49 -6.23
C PHE A 281 -18.85 -0.92 -6.56
N SER A 282 -18.47 -1.45 -7.71
CA SER A 282 -18.69 -2.86 -8.04
C SER A 282 -18.08 -3.78 -6.97
N GLU A 283 -18.79 -4.84 -6.57
CA GLU A 283 -18.44 -5.77 -5.48
C GLU A 283 -18.33 -5.08 -4.10
N ILE A 284 -19.11 -4.02 -3.84
CA ILE A 284 -19.06 -3.28 -2.56
C ILE A 284 -19.39 -4.17 -1.35
N GLU A 285 -20.17 -5.24 -1.54
CA GLU A 285 -20.47 -6.21 -0.47
C GLU A 285 -19.21 -6.87 0.11
N LYS A 286 -18.09 -6.89 -0.61
CA LYS A 286 -16.81 -7.41 -0.11
C LYS A 286 -16.30 -6.65 1.12
N ILE A 287 -16.59 -5.35 1.22
CA ILE A 287 -16.19 -4.58 2.41
C ILE A 287 -16.90 -5.08 3.68
N ARG A 288 -18.15 -5.57 3.57
CA ARG A 288 -18.87 -6.21 4.69
C ARG A 288 -18.26 -7.56 5.04
N GLU A 289 -17.98 -8.43 4.04
CA GLU A 289 -17.35 -9.73 4.28
C GLU A 289 -16.03 -9.60 5.03
N ILE A 290 -15.23 -8.57 4.70
CA ILE A 290 -13.97 -8.26 5.38
C ILE A 290 -14.22 -7.78 6.82
N ALA A 291 -15.13 -6.81 7.00
CA ALA A 291 -15.44 -6.25 8.31
C ALA A 291 -16.02 -7.29 9.27
N ASP A 292 -16.83 -8.24 8.79
CA ASP A 292 -17.38 -9.35 9.58
C ASP A 292 -16.28 -10.27 10.13
N ARG A 293 -15.10 -10.31 9.49
CA ARG A 293 -13.90 -11.01 9.98
C ARG A 293 -13.08 -10.18 10.95
N ARG A 294 -13.57 -9.01 11.35
CA ARG A 294 -12.88 -8.03 12.21
C ARG A 294 -11.59 -7.48 11.60
N ILE A 295 -11.49 -7.45 10.29
CA ILE A 295 -10.49 -6.71 9.55
C ILE A 295 -11.10 -5.36 9.20
N ASP A 296 -10.37 -4.27 9.46
CA ASP A 296 -10.82 -2.94 9.05
C ASP A 296 -10.69 -2.78 7.54
N VAL A 297 -11.43 -1.84 6.98
CA VAL A 297 -11.45 -1.63 5.52
C VAL A 297 -11.14 -0.18 5.20
N ALA A 298 -10.09 0.03 4.42
CA ALA A 298 -9.86 1.29 3.75
C ALA A 298 -10.50 1.22 2.35
N VAL A 299 -11.45 2.10 2.09
CA VAL A 299 -12.16 2.14 0.82
C VAL A 299 -11.63 3.28 -0.03
N GLY A 300 -11.24 2.95 -1.26
CA GLY A 300 -10.95 3.93 -2.29
C GLY A 300 -12.23 4.65 -2.70
N ILE A 301 -12.36 5.91 -2.29
CA ILE A 301 -13.53 6.77 -2.58
C ILE A 301 -13.21 7.89 -3.57
N VAL A 302 -11.96 7.98 -4.00
CA VAL A 302 -11.46 8.93 -4.99
C VAL A 302 -10.79 8.17 -6.13
N ASP A 303 -11.29 8.35 -7.34
CA ASP A 303 -10.74 7.73 -8.55
C ASP A 303 -9.47 8.45 -9.01
N VAL A 304 -8.32 7.78 -8.91
CA VAL A 304 -7.02 8.32 -9.34
C VAL A 304 -6.74 8.08 -10.84
N LYS A 305 -7.61 7.36 -11.53
CA LYS A 305 -7.51 7.02 -12.95
C LYS A 305 -8.35 7.95 -13.85
N SER A 306 -9.20 8.77 -13.21
CA SER A 306 -10.08 9.73 -13.89
C SER A 306 -9.57 11.16 -13.79
N TYR A 307 -9.80 11.94 -14.85
CA TYR A 307 -9.59 13.39 -14.85
C TYR A 307 -10.66 14.14 -14.04
N TYR A 308 -11.78 13.50 -13.75
CA TYR A 308 -12.82 14.08 -12.90
C TYR A 308 -12.28 14.29 -11.49
N ILE A 309 -12.52 15.46 -10.93
CA ILE A 309 -12.21 15.76 -9.53
C ILE A 309 -13.52 15.67 -8.76
N GLU A 310 -13.62 14.69 -7.90
CA GLU A 310 -14.80 14.48 -7.08
C GLU A 310 -15.14 15.72 -6.27
N SER A 311 -16.39 16.13 -6.31
CA SER A 311 -16.90 17.19 -5.43
C SER A 311 -16.98 16.71 -3.98
N VAL A 312 -17.05 17.64 -3.04
CA VAL A 312 -17.29 17.32 -1.62
C VAL A 312 -18.59 16.52 -1.42
N GLY A 313 -19.61 16.81 -2.24
CA GLY A 313 -20.88 16.08 -2.25
C GLY A 313 -20.71 14.63 -2.72
N ASP A 314 -20.03 14.40 -3.85
CA ASP A 314 -19.75 13.04 -4.35
C ASP A 314 -19.06 12.19 -3.28
N VAL A 315 -18.05 12.76 -2.62
CA VAL A 315 -17.34 12.07 -1.54
C VAL A 315 -18.27 11.73 -0.39
N ALA A 316 -19.04 12.69 0.10
CA ALA A 316 -19.97 12.45 1.22
C ALA A 316 -21.00 11.34 0.89
N GLU A 317 -21.52 11.31 -0.35
CA GLU A 317 -22.41 10.25 -0.81
C GLU A 317 -21.73 8.88 -0.84
N ARG A 318 -20.50 8.79 -1.32
CA ARG A 318 -19.71 7.57 -1.34
C ARG A 318 -19.41 7.04 0.07
N VAL A 319 -19.10 7.95 1.01
CA VAL A 319 -18.92 7.58 2.43
C VAL A 319 -20.22 7.01 3.02
N ARG A 320 -21.36 7.68 2.81
CA ARG A 320 -22.67 7.18 3.28
C ARG A 320 -23.03 5.84 2.64
N LEU A 321 -22.64 5.62 1.38
CA LEU A 321 -22.80 4.33 0.72
C LEU A 321 -22.00 3.24 1.46
N CYS A 322 -20.71 3.47 1.76
CA CYS A 322 -19.86 2.52 2.48
C CYS A 322 -20.40 2.20 3.89
N LEU A 323 -20.96 3.20 4.58
CA LEU A 323 -21.54 3.04 5.92
C LEU A 323 -22.77 2.11 5.97
N LYS A 324 -23.38 1.78 4.83
CA LYS A 324 -24.43 0.74 4.77
C LYS A 324 -23.85 -0.68 4.93
N TYR A 325 -22.56 -0.83 4.81
CA TYR A 325 -21.85 -2.11 4.81
C TYR A 325 -20.87 -2.27 5.97
N VAL A 326 -20.23 -1.18 6.40
CA VAL A 326 -19.16 -1.19 7.41
C VAL A 326 -19.41 -0.06 8.43
N PRO A 327 -19.32 -0.32 9.75
CA PRO A 327 -19.46 0.74 10.76
C PRO A 327 -18.27 1.72 10.69
N ALA A 328 -18.53 2.97 11.11
CA ALA A 328 -17.59 4.07 11.02
C ALA A 328 -16.22 3.78 11.68
N GLU A 329 -16.24 3.03 12.79
CA GLU A 329 -15.06 2.66 13.58
C GLU A 329 -14.12 1.69 12.85
N ARG A 330 -14.60 1.06 11.76
CA ARG A 330 -13.85 0.09 10.96
C ARG A 330 -13.61 0.54 9.53
N LEU A 331 -13.98 1.78 9.22
CA LEU A 331 -13.93 2.33 7.89
C LEU A 331 -12.90 3.44 7.81
N SER A 332 -11.87 3.23 6.99
CA SER A 332 -10.95 4.26 6.53
C SER A 332 -11.29 4.69 5.10
N LEU A 333 -11.00 5.93 4.75
CA LEU A 333 -11.28 6.50 3.44
C LEU A 333 -9.97 6.95 2.78
N ALA A 334 -9.80 6.59 1.52
CA ALA A 334 -8.57 6.85 0.77
C ALA A 334 -8.85 7.05 -0.73
N PRO A 335 -7.86 7.48 -1.50
CA PRO A 335 -7.88 7.30 -2.96
C PRO A 335 -7.79 5.80 -3.32
N ASP A 336 -8.26 5.43 -4.51
CA ASP A 336 -8.23 4.05 -5.01
C ASP A 336 -6.84 3.42 -5.09
N CYS A 337 -5.83 4.25 -5.35
CA CYS A 337 -4.45 3.85 -5.52
C CYS A 337 -3.54 5.06 -5.20
N GLY A 338 -2.22 4.89 -5.36
CA GLY A 338 -1.29 6.01 -5.29
C GLY A 338 -1.62 7.10 -6.30
N LEU A 339 -1.37 8.35 -5.95
CA LEU A 339 -1.69 9.53 -6.73
C LEU A 339 -0.59 9.94 -7.71
N SER A 340 0.53 9.22 -7.75
CA SER A 340 1.73 9.60 -8.52
C SER A 340 1.48 9.93 -9.99
N GLN A 341 0.45 9.34 -10.61
CA GLN A 341 0.12 9.59 -12.02
C GLN A 341 -0.94 10.69 -12.23
N THR A 342 -1.43 11.27 -11.15
CA THR A 342 -2.36 12.40 -11.17
C THR A 342 -1.55 13.71 -11.17
N ALA A 343 -1.97 14.71 -11.92
CA ALA A 343 -1.33 16.03 -11.85
C ALA A 343 -1.40 16.58 -10.41
N ARG A 344 -0.30 17.15 -9.89
CA ARG A 344 -0.22 17.55 -8.47
C ARG A 344 -1.34 18.51 -8.04
N TRP A 345 -1.70 19.48 -8.89
CA TRP A 345 -2.80 20.39 -8.59
C TRP A 345 -4.15 19.66 -8.44
N ALA A 346 -4.39 18.63 -9.27
CA ALA A 346 -5.60 17.81 -9.18
C ALA A 346 -5.56 16.89 -7.96
N ALA A 347 -4.39 16.29 -7.64
CA ALA A 347 -4.22 15.48 -6.44
C ALA A 347 -4.51 16.27 -5.16
N ARG A 348 -4.01 17.51 -5.07
CA ARG A 348 -4.32 18.43 -3.96
C ARG A 348 -5.81 18.67 -3.81
N GLN A 349 -6.49 18.97 -4.93
CA GLN A 349 -7.93 19.23 -4.89
C GLN A 349 -8.74 17.98 -4.54
N LYS A 350 -8.37 16.81 -5.09
CA LYS A 350 -9.00 15.52 -4.78
C LYS A 350 -8.88 15.20 -3.28
N LEU A 351 -7.70 15.35 -2.69
CA LEU A 351 -7.49 15.11 -1.26
C LEU A 351 -8.27 16.12 -0.38
N ALA A 352 -8.25 17.40 -0.73
CA ALA A 352 -9.01 18.42 0.00
C ALA A 352 -10.53 18.13 -0.02
N ASN A 353 -11.07 17.78 -1.19
CA ASN A 353 -12.47 17.40 -1.34
C ASN A 353 -12.79 16.11 -0.60
N MET A 354 -11.87 15.13 -0.60
CA MET A 354 -12.00 13.88 0.14
C MET A 354 -12.16 14.15 1.64
N VAL A 355 -11.22 14.87 2.24
CA VAL A 355 -11.26 15.17 3.67
C VAL A 355 -12.48 16.01 4.03
N SER A 356 -12.84 17.00 3.19
CA SER A 356 -14.03 17.83 3.41
C SER A 356 -15.33 17.02 3.40
N GLY A 357 -15.48 16.11 2.42
CA GLY A 357 -16.65 15.22 2.34
C GLY A 357 -16.75 14.25 3.52
N VAL A 358 -15.61 13.66 3.93
CA VAL A 358 -15.54 12.82 5.13
C VAL A 358 -15.90 13.62 6.38
N THR A 359 -15.45 14.87 6.50
CA THR A 359 -15.75 15.75 7.64
C THR A 359 -17.23 16.07 7.74
N ILE A 360 -17.93 16.23 6.62
CA ILE A 360 -19.40 16.40 6.62
C ILE A 360 -20.05 15.17 7.28
N VAL A 361 -19.70 13.98 6.84
CA VAL A 361 -20.29 12.75 7.36
C VAL A 361 -19.91 12.50 8.83
N ARG A 362 -18.67 12.82 9.24
CA ARG A 362 -18.29 12.78 10.66
C ARG A 362 -19.19 13.68 11.52
N LYS A 363 -19.49 14.90 11.05
CA LYS A 363 -20.40 15.82 11.76
C LYS A 363 -21.82 15.27 11.84
N GLU A 364 -22.34 14.69 10.77
CA GLU A 364 -23.66 14.04 10.75
C GLU A 364 -23.78 12.90 11.77
N LEU A 365 -22.67 12.19 12.02
CA LEU A 365 -22.60 11.09 12.98
C LEU A 365 -22.21 11.51 14.40
N GLY A 366 -21.93 12.80 14.64
CA GLY A 366 -21.46 13.28 15.95
C GLY A 366 -20.03 12.85 16.29
N LEU A 367 -19.18 12.59 15.29
CA LEU A 367 -17.78 12.12 15.43
C LEU A 367 -16.75 13.25 15.22
N ALA A 368 -17.17 14.49 15.05
CA ALA A 368 -16.31 15.64 14.80
C ALA A 368 -15.86 16.33 16.09
#